data_a724310653d4c982088c5dcf6f0a4b15
#
_entry.id   a724310653d4c982088c5dcf6f0a4b15
#
_cell.length_a   1.000
_cell.length_b   1.000
_cell.length_c   1.000
_cell.angle_alpha   90.00
_cell.angle_beta   90.00
_cell.angle_gamma   90.00
#
_symmetry.space_group_name_H-M   'P 1'
#
loop_
_entity.id
_entity.type
_entity.pdbx_description
1 polymer ?
#
loop_
_entity_poly.entity_id
_entity_poly.type
_entity_poly.pdbx_seq_one_letter_code
_entity_poly.pdbx_strand_id
1 'polypeptide(L)'
;MKKILQISTLIFLASCQIQNITYEEKENVITKLENMMKIDQEYAGIPPKELKEKYGNEKAWEIFQKKRDSVAIDNQTKAKELFEKYGFVGTKNFSKSASGNFWIIIQHADNDIKLQEKILKVMNKEIKKNNANKSQYAMLEDRVNVNKDKKQRFGSQVTYNKYGQAIPKNGLLDSLNIEKLRKEYELPSFKEYYNDMTEMHFEMNKEAYISQGITEPKLYK
;
A
#
# COMPACT_ATOMS: atom_id res chain seq x y z
N MET A 1 -25.06 -47.42 -35.76
CA MET A 1 -25.36 -46.95 -34.38
C MET A 1 -24.20 -46.12 -33.87
N LYS A 2 -24.34 -44.79 -33.90
CA LYS A 2 -23.29 -43.85 -33.38
C LYS A 2 -23.60 -43.55 -31.90
N LYS A 3 -22.70 -43.96 -31.01
CA LYS A 3 -22.78 -43.60 -29.58
C LYS A 3 -22.29 -42.16 -29.40
N ILE A 4 -23.20 -41.29 -29.00
CA ILE A 4 -22.88 -39.91 -28.60
C ILE A 4 -22.42 -39.98 -27.14
N LEU A 5 -21.14 -39.63 -26.93
CA LEU A 5 -20.54 -39.51 -25.60
C LEU A 5 -20.86 -38.09 -25.09
N GLN A 6 -21.81 -37.97 -24.15
CA GLN A 6 -22.08 -36.73 -23.45
C GLN A 6 -20.98 -36.48 -22.40
N ILE A 7 -20.10 -35.54 -22.69
CA ILE A 7 -19.13 -35.02 -21.70
C ILE A 7 -19.86 -33.98 -20.87
N SER A 8 -20.25 -34.39 -19.66
CA SER A 8 -20.81 -33.48 -18.66
C SER A 8 -19.69 -32.68 -18.04
N THR A 9 -19.52 -31.41 -18.47
CA THR A 9 -18.57 -30.47 -17.88
C THR A 9 -19.14 -29.98 -16.55
N LEU A 10 -18.68 -30.54 -15.44
CA LEU A 10 -18.95 -30.02 -14.10
C LEU A 10 -18.23 -28.67 -13.97
N ILE A 11 -18.97 -27.57 -14.12
CA ILE A 11 -18.51 -26.23 -13.75
C ILE A 11 -18.52 -26.14 -12.22
N PHE A 12 -17.37 -26.32 -11.58
CA PHE A 12 -17.20 -25.96 -10.19
C PHE A 12 -17.34 -24.44 -10.05
N LEU A 13 -18.54 -23.97 -9.79
CA LEU A 13 -18.79 -22.66 -9.24
C LEU A 13 -18.22 -22.69 -7.82
N ALA A 14 -16.97 -22.24 -7.67
CA ALA A 14 -16.43 -21.89 -6.36
C ALA A 14 -17.21 -20.66 -5.85
N SER A 15 -18.38 -20.92 -5.30
CA SER A 15 -19.07 -19.97 -4.43
C SER A 15 -18.15 -19.75 -3.25
N CYS A 16 -17.54 -18.57 -3.15
CA CYS A 16 -16.96 -18.09 -1.89
C CYS A 16 -18.12 -17.98 -0.89
N GLN A 17 -18.44 -19.08 -0.24
CA GLN A 17 -19.20 -19.05 1.00
C GLN A 17 -18.36 -18.25 1.99
N ILE A 18 -18.84 -17.06 2.36
CA ILE A 18 -18.36 -16.36 3.55
C ILE A 18 -18.68 -17.32 4.70
N GLN A 19 -17.71 -18.12 5.12
CA GLN A 19 -17.81 -18.89 6.35
C GLN A 19 -18.14 -17.90 7.46
N ASN A 20 -19.11 -18.24 8.30
CA ASN A 20 -19.39 -17.47 9.51
C ASN A 20 -18.13 -17.54 10.39
N ILE A 21 -17.32 -16.49 10.33
CA ILE A 21 -16.09 -16.36 11.12
C ILE A 21 -16.52 -16.32 12.58
N THR A 22 -16.00 -17.23 13.40
CA THR A 22 -16.25 -17.22 14.84
C THR A 22 -15.64 -15.99 15.50
N TYR A 23 -16.12 -15.63 16.68
CA TYR A 23 -15.56 -14.53 17.45
C TYR A 23 -14.06 -14.75 17.73
N GLU A 24 -13.69 -15.96 18.14
CA GLU A 24 -12.29 -16.32 18.42
C GLU A 24 -11.40 -16.21 17.18
N GLU A 25 -11.84 -16.69 16.03
CA GLU A 25 -11.09 -16.55 14.77
C GLU A 25 -10.91 -15.08 14.40
N LYS A 26 -11.93 -14.26 14.62
CA LYS A 26 -11.86 -12.82 14.36
C LYS A 26 -10.82 -12.14 15.24
N GLU A 27 -10.82 -12.39 16.54
CA GLU A 27 -9.83 -11.85 17.50
C GLU A 27 -8.41 -12.33 17.16
N ASN A 28 -8.24 -13.59 16.77
CA ASN A 28 -6.96 -14.12 16.34
C ASN A 28 -6.42 -13.42 15.07
N VAL A 29 -7.29 -13.10 14.10
CA VAL A 29 -6.90 -12.34 12.89
C VAL A 29 -6.50 -10.91 13.26
N ILE A 30 -7.27 -10.25 14.12
CA ILE A 30 -6.99 -8.88 14.59
C ILE A 30 -5.62 -8.84 15.26
N THR A 31 -5.38 -9.71 16.24
CA THR A 31 -4.10 -9.79 16.98
C THR A 31 -2.93 -10.12 16.05
N LYS A 32 -3.13 -11.04 15.09
CA LYS A 32 -2.11 -11.37 14.09
C LYS A 32 -1.72 -10.13 13.25
N LEU A 33 -2.71 -9.36 12.79
CA LEU A 33 -2.47 -8.14 12.00
C LEU A 33 -1.82 -7.01 12.82
N GLU A 34 -2.17 -6.86 14.08
CA GLU A 34 -1.53 -5.90 15.00
C GLU A 34 -0.04 -6.23 15.19
N ASN A 35 0.29 -7.51 15.42
CA ASN A 35 1.66 -7.96 15.55
C ASN A 35 2.45 -7.78 14.24
N MET A 36 1.86 -8.10 13.10
CA MET A 36 2.47 -7.89 11.78
C MET A 36 2.75 -6.40 11.55
N MET A 37 1.79 -5.53 11.86
CA MET A 37 1.93 -4.08 11.73
C MET A 37 3.01 -3.52 12.66
N LYS A 38 3.06 -3.98 13.92
CA LYS A 38 4.10 -3.56 14.86
C LYS A 38 5.50 -3.85 14.31
N ILE A 39 5.71 -5.06 13.80
CA ILE A 39 7.01 -5.47 13.23
C ILE A 39 7.30 -4.68 11.93
N ASP A 40 6.31 -4.46 11.06
CA ASP A 40 6.46 -3.65 9.85
C ASP A 40 6.95 -2.23 10.18
N GLN A 41 6.33 -1.58 11.16
CA GLN A 41 6.66 -0.21 11.57
C GLN A 41 8.02 -0.08 12.26
N GLU A 42 8.50 -1.13 12.89
CA GLU A 42 9.85 -1.18 13.48
C GLU A 42 10.94 -0.97 12.41
N TYR A 43 10.67 -1.40 11.16
CA TYR A 43 11.59 -1.29 10.02
C TYR A 43 11.15 -0.25 8.97
N ALA A 44 10.09 0.50 9.20
CA ALA A 44 9.62 1.51 8.24
C ALA A 44 10.52 2.77 8.16
N GLY A 45 11.26 3.04 9.24
CA GLY A 45 12.08 4.25 9.38
C GLY A 45 13.52 4.13 8.87
N ILE A 46 14.43 4.72 9.64
CA ILE A 46 15.88 4.72 9.41
C ILE A 46 16.57 3.75 10.39
N PRO A 47 17.79 3.28 10.08
CA PRO A 47 18.54 2.42 11.01
C PRO A 47 18.73 3.10 12.38
N PRO A 48 18.55 2.35 13.49
CA PRO A 48 18.80 2.84 14.83
C PRO A 48 20.21 3.42 14.98
N LYS A 49 20.35 4.38 15.89
CA LYS A 49 21.64 5.07 16.15
C LYS A 49 22.73 4.06 16.56
N GLU A 50 22.38 3.12 17.43
CA GLU A 50 23.29 2.08 17.93
C GLU A 50 23.83 1.18 16.80
N LEU A 51 22.98 0.91 15.79
CA LEU A 51 23.40 0.14 14.63
C LEU A 51 24.40 0.92 13.77
N LYS A 52 24.19 2.24 13.62
CA LYS A 52 25.09 3.13 12.88
C LYS A 52 26.42 3.32 13.61
N GLU A 53 26.41 3.45 14.93
CA GLU A 53 27.60 3.57 15.75
C GLU A 53 28.45 2.29 15.71
N LYS A 54 27.80 1.11 15.72
CA LYS A 54 28.50 -0.18 15.72
C LYS A 54 29.11 -0.56 14.37
N TYR A 55 28.41 -0.28 13.27
CA TYR A 55 28.79 -0.80 11.94
C TYR A 55 29.11 0.27 10.90
N GLY A 56 29.01 1.56 11.25
CA GLY A 56 29.05 2.67 10.31
C GLY A 56 27.74 2.81 9.52
N ASN A 57 27.56 4.00 8.91
CA ASN A 57 26.26 4.36 8.30
C ASN A 57 25.88 3.43 7.15
N GLU A 58 26.78 3.15 6.22
CA GLU A 58 26.52 2.32 5.05
C GLU A 58 26.14 0.88 5.43
N LYS A 59 26.93 0.24 6.29
CA LYS A 59 26.67 -1.14 6.72
C LYS A 59 25.40 -1.25 7.60
N ALA A 60 25.11 -0.24 8.40
CA ALA A 60 23.86 -0.16 9.15
C ALA A 60 22.64 -0.14 8.22
N TRP A 61 22.69 0.64 7.14
CA TRP A 61 21.63 0.66 6.13
C TRP A 61 21.48 -0.71 5.42
N GLU A 62 22.57 -1.36 5.05
CA GLU A 62 22.53 -2.69 4.42
C GLU A 62 21.86 -3.72 5.35
N ILE A 63 22.25 -3.77 6.62
CA ILE A 63 21.66 -4.69 7.60
C ILE A 63 20.17 -4.38 7.81
N PHE A 64 19.84 -3.10 7.98
CA PHE A 64 18.47 -2.66 8.21
C PHE A 64 17.56 -2.96 7.03
N GLN A 65 18.03 -2.72 5.80
CA GLN A 65 17.29 -3.02 4.58
C GLN A 65 17.03 -4.53 4.43
N LYS A 66 18.02 -5.39 4.68
CA LYS A 66 17.83 -6.85 4.66
C LYS A 66 16.76 -7.31 5.65
N LYS A 67 16.70 -6.69 6.84
CA LYS A 67 15.65 -6.99 7.83
C LYS A 67 14.29 -6.51 7.36
N ARG A 68 14.20 -5.30 6.83
CA ARG A 68 12.98 -4.75 6.23
C ARG A 68 12.43 -5.67 5.15
N ASP A 69 13.27 -6.10 4.21
CA ASP A 69 12.88 -6.99 3.12
C ASP A 69 12.37 -8.35 3.64
N SER A 70 13.06 -8.92 4.64
CA SER A 70 12.64 -10.17 5.28
C SER A 70 11.27 -10.04 5.96
N VAL A 71 11.03 -8.94 6.69
CA VAL A 71 9.75 -8.64 7.35
C VAL A 71 8.65 -8.44 6.30
N ALA A 72 8.92 -7.70 5.23
CA ALA A 72 7.95 -7.48 4.15
C ALA A 72 7.51 -8.79 3.50
N ILE A 73 8.44 -9.70 3.20
CA ILE A 73 8.15 -11.02 2.62
C ILE A 73 7.33 -11.90 3.57
N ASP A 74 7.69 -11.94 4.86
CA ASP A 74 6.96 -12.70 5.89
C ASP A 74 5.54 -12.17 6.08
N ASN A 75 5.39 -10.84 6.22
CA ASN A 75 4.10 -10.18 6.34
C ASN A 75 3.23 -10.39 5.09
N GLN A 76 3.81 -10.27 3.90
CA GLN A 76 3.12 -10.54 2.63
C GLN A 76 2.57 -11.97 2.59
N THR A 77 3.37 -12.96 2.98
CA THR A 77 2.96 -14.37 3.02
C THR A 77 1.78 -14.57 3.98
N LYS A 78 1.88 -14.05 5.19
CA LYS A 78 0.82 -14.12 6.21
C LYS A 78 -0.46 -13.38 5.78
N ALA A 79 -0.34 -12.22 5.14
CA ALA A 79 -1.49 -11.47 4.62
C ALA A 79 -2.19 -12.22 3.47
N LYS A 80 -1.40 -12.89 2.61
CA LYS A 80 -1.94 -13.76 1.55
C LYS A 80 -2.73 -14.92 2.13
N GLU A 81 -2.20 -15.62 3.13
CA GLU A 81 -2.91 -16.70 3.85
C GLU A 81 -4.23 -16.21 4.46
N LEU A 82 -4.21 -15.04 5.13
CA LEU A 82 -5.43 -14.43 5.69
C LEU A 82 -6.46 -14.12 4.59
N PHE A 83 -6.00 -13.56 3.48
CA PHE A 83 -6.87 -13.26 2.34
C PHE A 83 -7.43 -14.52 1.67
N GLU A 84 -6.65 -15.59 1.55
CA GLU A 84 -7.10 -16.86 0.98
C GLU A 84 -8.11 -17.58 1.89
N LYS A 85 -7.91 -17.50 3.22
CA LYS A 85 -8.79 -18.16 4.20
C LYS A 85 -10.08 -17.35 4.44
N TYR A 86 -9.99 -16.03 4.63
CA TYR A 86 -11.10 -15.19 5.10
C TYR A 86 -11.64 -14.21 4.06
N GLY A 87 -11.03 -14.14 2.89
CA GLY A 87 -11.32 -13.10 1.91
C GLY A 87 -10.78 -11.74 2.32
N PHE A 88 -11.44 -10.67 1.89
CA PHE A 88 -11.02 -9.31 2.20
C PHE A 88 -11.23 -8.96 3.68
N VAL A 89 -10.17 -8.54 4.35
CA VAL A 89 -10.23 -8.08 5.74
C VAL A 89 -10.79 -6.65 5.78
N GLY A 90 -12.11 -6.56 5.72
CA GLY A 90 -12.83 -5.29 5.65
C GLY A 90 -13.31 -4.80 7.01
N THR A 91 -13.77 -3.55 7.03
CA THR A 91 -14.21 -2.86 8.26
C THR A 91 -15.46 -3.47 8.90
N LYS A 92 -16.33 -4.09 8.08
CA LYS A 92 -17.57 -4.73 8.57
C LYS A 92 -17.35 -6.11 9.15
N ASN A 93 -16.42 -6.86 8.56
CA ASN A 93 -16.18 -8.25 8.95
C ASN A 93 -15.22 -8.34 10.14
N PHE A 94 -14.28 -7.42 10.23
CA PHE A 94 -13.27 -7.37 11.29
C PHE A 94 -13.39 -6.07 12.10
N SER A 95 -12.39 -5.18 12.00
CA SER A 95 -12.41 -3.87 12.61
C SER A 95 -11.77 -2.84 11.66
N LYS A 96 -11.97 -1.55 11.94
CA LYS A 96 -11.33 -0.48 11.19
C LYS A 96 -9.79 -0.57 11.29
N SER A 97 -9.26 -0.89 12.48
CA SER A 97 -7.83 -1.07 12.72
C SER A 97 -7.29 -2.27 11.94
N ALA A 98 -7.91 -3.45 12.07
CA ALA A 98 -7.48 -4.65 11.35
C ALA A 98 -7.51 -4.47 9.83
N SER A 99 -8.55 -3.82 9.30
CA SER A 99 -8.65 -3.49 7.87
C SER A 99 -7.53 -2.54 7.42
N GLY A 100 -7.20 -1.54 8.24
CA GLY A 100 -6.09 -0.62 7.99
C GLY A 100 -4.73 -1.33 8.01
N ASN A 101 -4.47 -2.15 9.02
CA ASN A 101 -3.23 -2.92 9.15
C ASN A 101 -3.05 -3.89 7.98
N PHE A 102 -4.11 -4.62 7.62
CA PHE A 102 -4.09 -5.50 6.45
C PHE A 102 -3.74 -4.72 5.18
N TRP A 103 -4.39 -3.57 4.96
CA TRP A 103 -4.13 -2.73 3.79
C TRP A 103 -2.69 -2.23 3.74
N ILE A 104 -2.11 -1.76 4.86
CA ILE A 104 -0.71 -1.29 4.89
C ILE A 104 0.25 -2.41 4.50
N ILE A 105 0.05 -3.62 5.02
CA ILE A 105 0.89 -4.77 4.69
C ILE A 105 0.78 -5.10 3.20
N ILE A 106 -0.42 -5.06 2.62
CA ILE A 106 -0.61 -5.25 1.18
C ILE A 106 0.03 -4.12 0.37
N GLN A 107 -0.04 -2.89 0.86
CA GLN A 107 0.62 -1.74 0.25
C GLN A 107 2.15 -1.93 0.18
N HIS A 108 2.75 -2.60 1.16
CA HIS A 108 4.18 -2.90 1.22
C HIS A 108 4.57 -4.20 0.50
N ALA A 109 3.62 -4.96 -0.04
CA ALA A 109 3.85 -6.23 -0.72
C ALA A 109 4.29 -6.04 -2.19
N ASP A 110 5.26 -5.17 -2.46
CA ASP A 110 5.71 -4.83 -3.82
C ASP A 110 6.35 -6.01 -4.56
N ASN A 111 6.77 -7.05 -3.85
CA ASN A 111 7.30 -8.28 -4.43
C ASN A 111 6.23 -9.19 -5.04
N ASP A 112 4.92 -8.96 -4.75
CA ASP A 112 3.80 -9.70 -5.33
C ASP A 112 2.71 -8.77 -5.87
N ILE A 113 3.00 -8.12 -6.98
CA ILE A 113 2.06 -7.24 -7.68
C ILE A 113 0.77 -7.99 -8.03
N LYS A 114 0.82 -9.29 -8.30
CA LYS A 114 -0.37 -10.10 -8.60
C LYS A 114 -1.31 -10.20 -7.40
N LEU A 115 -0.76 -10.33 -6.19
CA LEU A 115 -1.54 -10.29 -4.95
C LEU A 115 -2.19 -8.90 -4.77
N GLN A 116 -1.42 -7.82 -4.96
CA GLN A 116 -1.95 -6.45 -4.88
C GLN A 116 -3.10 -6.24 -5.88
N GLU A 117 -2.94 -6.67 -7.14
CA GLU A 117 -3.99 -6.58 -8.17
C GLU A 117 -5.24 -7.41 -7.82
N LYS A 118 -5.06 -8.61 -7.25
CA LYS A 118 -6.15 -9.48 -6.81
C LYS A 118 -6.96 -8.82 -5.69
N ILE A 119 -6.27 -8.25 -4.70
CA ILE A 119 -6.90 -7.55 -3.58
C ILE A 119 -7.58 -6.27 -4.05
N LEU A 120 -6.95 -5.49 -4.93
CA LEU A 120 -7.51 -4.27 -5.52
C LEU A 120 -8.85 -4.53 -6.22
N LYS A 121 -8.96 -5.63 -6.98
CA LYS A 121 -10.23 -6.04 -7.61
C LYS A 121 -11.33 -6.34 -6.59
N VAL A 122 -10.97 -6.94 -5.46
CA VAL A 122 -11.93 -7.21 -4.37
C VAL A 122 -12.29 -5.93 -3.65
N MET A 123 -11.31 -5.05 -3.32
CA MET A 123 -11.56 -3.75 -2.69
C MET A 123 -12.57 -2.90 -3.46
N ASN A 124 -12.50 -2.89 -4.80
CA ASN A 124 -13.47 -2.15 -5.63
C ASN A 124 -14.92 -2.62 -5.43
N LYS A 125 -15.13 -3.92 -5.17
CA LYS A 125 -16.45 -4.46 -4.82
C LYS A 125 -16.84 -4.14 -3.37
N GLU A 126 -15.88 -4.18 -2.47
CA GLU A 126 -16.09 -3.95 -1.04
C GLU A 126 -16.35 -2.47 -0.72
N ILE A 127 -15.83 -1.51 -1.51
CA ILE A 127 -16.17 -0.09 -1.42
C ILE A 127 -17.68 0.12 -1.60
N LYS A 128 -18.30 -0.54 -2.59
CA LYS A 128 -19.74 -0.44 -2.84
C LYS A 128 -20.60 -0.96 -1.67
N LYS A 129 -20.02 -1.80 -0.83
CA LYS A 129 -20.64 -2.35 0.39
C LYS A 129 -20.27 -1.55 1.64
N ASN A 130 -19.51 -0.46 1.52
CA ASN A 130 -18.91 0.28 2.65
C ASN A 130 -18.06 -0.61 3.58
N ASN A 131 -17.33 -1.56 3.02
CA ASN A 131 -16.46 -2.51 3.73
C ASN A 131 -14.97 -2.28 3.43
N ALA A 132 -14.64 -1.34 2.53
CA ALA A 132 -13.29 -0.89 2.22
C ALA A 132 -13.25 0.63 2.08
N ASN A 133 -12.09 1.22 2.35
CA ASN A 133 -11.87 2.66 2.29
C ASN A 133 -11.48 3.08 0.86
N LYS A 134 -12.07 4.16 0.33
CA LYS A 134 -11.83 4.67 -1.01
C LYS A 134 -10.42 5.24 -1.18
N SER A 135 -9.92 6.00 -0.19
CA SER A 135 -8.57 6.56 -0.28
C SER A 135 -7.49 5.47 -0.27
N GLN A 136 -7.69 4.42 0.53
CA GLN A 136 -6.81 3.25 0.55
C GLN A 136 -6.80 2.51 -0.81
N TYR A 137 -7.97 2.38 -1.44
CA TYR A 137 -8.07 1.83 -2.79
C TYR A 137 -7.28 2.66 -3.80
N ALA A 138 -7.47 3.98 -3.78
CA ALA A 138 -6.79 4.90 -4.69
C ALA A 138 -5.26 4.83 -4.56
N MET A 139 -4.76 4.79 -3.30
CA MET A 139 -3.32 4.67 -3.03
C MET A 139 -2.76 3.34 -3.51
N LEU A 140 -3.48 2.22 -3.33
CA LEU A 140 -3.03 0.91 -3.79
C LEU A 140 -3.08 0.80 -5.32
N GLU A 141 -4.10 1.39 -5.98
CA GLU A 141 -4.19 1.43 -7.45
C GLU A 141 -2.97 2.15 -8.04
N ASP A 142 -2.63 3.32 -7.51
CA ASP A 142 -1.47 4.08 -7.99
C ASP A 142 -0.15 3.33 -7.73
N ARG A 143 -0.01 2.68 -6.57
CA ARG A 143 1.20 1.89 -6.27
C ARG A 143 1.37 0.73 -7.24
N VAL A 144 0.30 -0.01 -7.53
CA VAL A 144 0.30 -1.07 -8.54
C VAL A 144 0.66 -0.53 -9.91
N ASN A 145 0.11 0.64 -10.29
CA ASN A 145 0.43 1.27 -11.57
C ASN A 145 1.90 1.67 -11.63
N VAL A 146 2.43 2.32 -10.59
CA VAL A 146 3.84 2.72 -10.52
C VAL A 146 4.78 1.52 -10.57
N ASN A 147 4.47 0.44 -9.85
CA ASN A 147 5.26 -0.80 -9.86
C ASN A 147 5.22 -1.54 -11.21
N LYS A 148 4.32 -1.14 -12.10
CA LYS A 148 4.20 -1.62 -13.50
C LYS A 148 4.65 -0.57 -14.52
N ASP A 149 5.42 0.43 -14.10
CA ASP A 149 5.90 1.55 -14.92
C ASP A 149 4.78 2.34 -15.63
N LYS A 150 3.58 2.36 -15.03
CA LYS A 150 2.42 3.08 -15.56
C LYS A 150 2.22 4.41 -14.86
N LYS A 151 1.51 5.31 -15.54
CA LYS A 151 1.03 6.56 -14.96
C LYS A 151 -0.01 6.32 -13.89
N GLN A 152 -0.05 7.22 -12.91
CA GLN A 152 -1.00 7.20 -11.80
C GLN A 152 -2.35 7.79 -12.19
N ARG A 153 -3.39 7.32 -11.52
CA ARG A 153 -4.72 7.86 -11.66
C ARG A 153 -5.00 8.97 -10.66
N PHE A 154 -4.49 8.83 -9.43
CA PHE A 154 -4.79 9.73 -8.32
C PHE A 154 -3.59 10.58 -7.87
N GLY A 155 -2.37 10.27 -8.32
CA GLY A 155 -1.16 10.96 -7.91
C GLY A 155 -0.84 10.77 -6.43
N SER A 156 -0.91 9.54 -5.93
CA SER A 156 -0.64 9.24 -4.52
C SER A 156 0.81 8.80 -4.26
N GLN A 157 1.56 8.42 -5.29
CA GLN A 157 2.96 8.03 -5.19
C GLN A 157 3.85 9.18 -5.68
N VAL A 158 4.73 9.67 -4.81
CA VAL A 158 5.57 10.83 -5.10
C VAL A 158 7.01 10.44 -5.43
N THR A 159 7.65 11.28 -6.21
CA THR A 159 9.11 11.41 -6.33
C THR A 159 9.46 12.89 -6.25
N TYR A 160 10.75 13.22 -6.24
CA TYR A 160 11.18 14.60 -6.08
C TYR A 160 12.05 15.03 -7.26
N ASN A 161 11.81 16.25 -7.73
CA ASN A 161 12.66 16.85 -8.76
C ASN A 161 13.96 17.40 -8.15
N LYS A 162 14.85 17.95 -8.99
CA LYS A 162 16.14 18.51 -8.57
C LYS A 162 16.07 19.67 -7.56
N TYR A 163 14.89 20.23 -7.36
CA TYR A 163 14.66 21.30 -6.37
C TYR A 163 13.98 20.78 -5.09
N GLY A 164 13.88 19.47 -4.92
CA GLY A 164 13.19 18.87 -3.78
C GLY A 164 11.66 18.98 -3.80
N GLN A 165 11.07 19.50 -4.89
CA GLN A 165 9.63 19.59 -5.04
C GLN A 165 9.05 18.20 -5.37
N ALA A 166 8.03 17.81 -4.63
CA ALA A 166 7.29 16.56 -4.90
C ALA A 166 6.59 16.63 -6.27
N ILE A 167 6.72 15.58 -7.05
CA ILE A 167 6.06 15.40 -8.33
C ILE A 167 5.48 13.98 -8.42
N PRO A 168 4.43 13.74 -9.23
CA PRO A 168 3.87 12.40 -9.41
C PRO A 168 4.90 11.45 -10.02
N LYS A 169 5.25 10.37 -9.32
CA LYS A 169 6.12 9.32 -9.87
C LYS A 169 5.46 8.73 -11.12
N ASN A 170 6.17 8.59 -12.21
CA ASN A 170 5.69 8.15 -13.53
C ASN A 170 4.60 9.05 -14.16
N GLY A 171 4.25 10.20 -13.55
CA GLY A 171 3.25 11.14 -14.06
C GLY A 171 1.79 10.73 -13.83
N LEU A 172 0.86 11.57 -14.28
CA LEU A 172 -0.58 11.38 -14.14
C LEU A 172 -1.23 10.95 -15.45
N LEU A 173 -2.28 10.11 -15.36
CA LEU A 173 -3.13 9.75 -16.51
C LEU A 173 -3.96 10.95 -16.99
N ASP A 174 -4.55 11.68 -16.03
CA ASP A 174 -5.40 12.84 -16.30
C ASP A 174 -5.14 13.93 -15.25
N SER A 175 -4.31 14.89 -15.62
CA SER A 175 -3.98 16.01 -14.74
C SER A 175 -5.09 17.06 -14.65
N LEU A 176 -5.97 17.15 -15.65
CA LEU A 176 -7.02 18.16 -15.70
C LEU A 176 -8.15 17.86 -14.70
N ASN A 177 -8.45 16.59 -14.48
CA ASN A 177 -9.52 16.17 -13.58
C ASN A 177 -9.02 15.67 -12.23
N ILE A 178 -7.75 15.85 -11.90
CA ILE A 178 -7.12 15.26 -10.71
C ILE A 178 -7.81 15.68 -9.41
N GLU A 179 -8.15 16.94 -9.25
CA GLU A 179 -8.80 17.46 -8.03
C GLU A 179 -10.19 16.86 -7.82
N LYS A 180 -10.99 16.77 -8.90
CA LYS A 180 -12.30 16.13 -8.85
C LYS A 180 -12.19 14.67 -8.45
N LEU A 181 -11.23 13.95 -9.06
CA LEU A 181 -11.02 12.53 -8.82
C LEU A 181 -10.53 12.26 -7.41
N ARG A 182 -9.59 13.07 -6.89
CA ARG A 182 -9.09 12.96 -5.53
C ARG A 182 -10.20 13.18 -4.50
N LYS A 183 -11.04 14.20 -4.71
CA LYS A 183 -12.21 14.47 -3.86
C LYS A 183 -13.20 13.30 -3.84
N GLU A 184 -13.50 12.68 -5.00
CA GLU A 184 -14.39 11.52 -5.10
C GLU A 184 -13.90 10.33 -4.27
N TYR A 185 -12.57 10.17 -4.20
CA TYR A 185 -11.91 9.09 -3.45
C TYR A 185 -11.42 9.50 -2.06
N GLU A 186 -11.93 10.62 -1.53
CA GLU A 186 -11.65 11.09 -0.17
C GLU A 186 -10.15 11.31 0.11
N LEU A 187 -9.41 11.73 -0.92
CA LEU A 187 -8.02 12.14 -0.83
C LEU A 187 -7.91 13.66 -0.61
N PRO A 188 -6.87 14.15 0.10
CA PRO A 188 -6.54 15.57 0.14
C PRO A 188 -6.41 16.14 -1.27
N SER A 189 -6.57 17.46 -1.45
CA SER A 189 -6.33 18.09 -2.74
C SER A 189 -4.92 17.80 -3.26
N PHE A 190 -4.71 17.81 -4.57
CA PHE A 190 -3.40 17.57 -5.15
C PHE A 190 -2.39 18.59 -4.64
N LYS A 191 -2.77 19.87 -4.65
CA LYS A 191 -1.91 20.95 -4.18
C LYS A 191 -1.50 20.79 -2.71
N GLU A 192 -2.46 20.55 -1.83
CA GLU A 192 -2.22 20.34 -0.40
C GLU A 192 -1.24 19.16 -0.19
N TYR A 193 -1.58 17.99 -0.71
CA TYR A 193 -0.77 16.79 -0.56
C TYR A 193 0.67 16.95 -1.09
N TYR A 194 0.83 17.58 -2.26
CA TYR A 194 2.15 17.75 -2.86
C TYR A 194 2.97 18.84 -2.17
N ASN A 195 2.33 19.85 -1.59
CA ASN A 195 3.01 20.85 -0.75
C ASN A 195 3.48 20.23 0.56
N ASP A 196 2.63 19.45 1.25
CA ASP A 196 3.00 18.74 2.46
C ASP A 196 4.20 17.79 2.23
N MET A 197 4.17 17.03 1.14
CA MET A 197 5.27 16.14 0.77
C MET A 197 6.56 16.94 0.45
N THR A 198 6.44 18.09 -0.18
CA THR A 198 7.58 18.96 -0.51
C THR A 198 8.21 19.56 0.77
N GLU A 199 7.38 20.08 1.66
CA GLU A 199 7.83 20.65 2.95
C GLU A 199 8.52 19.59 3.81
N MET A 200 7.88 18.43 3.97
CA MET A 200 8.45 17.31 4.73
C MET A 200 9.79 16.86 4.14
N HIS A 201 9.89 16.72 2.84
CA HIS A 201 11.14 16.32 2.17
C HIS A 201 12.24 17.37 2.33
N PHE A 202 11.88 18.65 2.22
CA PHE A 202 12.81 19.77 2.44
C PHE A 202 13.37 19.74 3.87
N GLU A 203 12.52 19.65 4.89
CA GLU A 203 12.96 19.62 6.29
C GLU A 203 13.83 18.39 6.60
N MET A 204 13.52 17.23 6.06
CA MET A 204 14.34 16.01 6.23
C MET A 204 15.73 16.12 5.58
N ASN A 205 15.90 16.96 4.56
CA ASN A 205 17.15 17.13 3.80
C ASN A 205 17.68 18.55 3.85
N LYS A 206 17.29 19.35 4.82
CA LYS A 206 17.49 20.78 4.91
C LYS A 206 18.95 21.22 4.74
N GLU A 207 19.87 20.58 5.46
CA GLU A 207 21.29 20.89 5.39
C GLU A 207 21.85 20.69 3.98
N ALA A 208 21.44 19.58 3.32
CA ALA A 208 21.87 19.29 1.95
C ALA A 208 21.30 20.29 0.94
N TYR A 209 20.07 20.74 1.11
CA TYR A 209 19.46 21.76 0.24
C TYR A 209 20.08 23.15 0.44
N ILE A 210 20.31 23.56 1.69
CA ILE A 210 20.95 24.83 1.99
C ILE A 210 22.37 24.88 1.40
N SER A 211 23.15 23.82 1.48
CA SER A 211 24.48 23.72 0.87
C SER A 211 24.47 23.86 -0.67
N GLN A 212 23.34 23.59 -1.30
CA GLN A 212 23.11 23.75 -2.75
C GLN A 212 22.45 25.08 -3.10
N GLY A 213 22.26 25.99 -2.12
CA GLY A 213 21.64 27.31 -2.32
C GLY A 213 20.11 27.30 -2.35
N ILE A 214 19.46 26.17 -1.96
CA ILE A 214 18.00 26.03 -1.86
C ILE A 214 17.62 26.29 -0.40
N THR A 215 17.10 27.49 -0.10
CA THR A 215 16.84 27.97 1.27
C THR A 215 15.39 27.75 1.72
N GLU A 216 14.48 27.48 0.79
CA GLU A 216 13.05 27.25 1.06
C GLU A 216 12.44 26.20 0.12
N PRO A 217 11.37 25.52 0.54
CA PRO A 217 10.69 24.53 -0.30
C PRO A 217 9.94 25.22 -1.46
N LYS A 218 10.01 24.59 -2.64
CA LYS A 218 9.31 25.09 -3.83
C LYS A 218 7.89 24.54 -3.88
N LEU A 219 6.91 25.31 -3.42
CA LEU A 219 5.51 24.89 -3.34
C LEU A 219 4.72 25.14 -4.64
N TYR A 220 3.65 24.37 -4.80
CA TYR A 220 2.63 24.63 -5.82
C TYR A 220 1.78 25.85 -5.43
N LYS A 221 1.49 26.72 -6.40
CA LYS A 221 0.71 27.96 -6.22
C LYS A 221 -0.81 27.70 -6.38
#